data_178749797487d335a9be503ba1361e43
#
_entry.id   178749797487d335a9be503ba1361e43
#
_cell.length_a   1.000
_cell.length_b   1.000
_cell.length_c   1.000
_cell.angle_alpha   90.00
_cell.angle_beta   90.00
_cell.angle_gamma   90.00
#
_symmetry.space_group_name_H-M   'P 1'
#
loop_
_entity.id
_entity.type
_entity.pdbx_description
1 polymer ?
#
loop_
_entity_poly.entity_id
_entity_poly.type
_entity_poly.pdbx_seq_one_letter_code
_entity_poly.pdbx_strand_id
1 'polypeptide(L)'
;MITCRTPFRISLFGGGTDFPDWYKKNNGMVIAGSINKYCYINVRYLPPVFKFNYRLRYHETEHVKFINKIKHGPYREILKYFQYEKEHIEIVHSADLPSLSGLGGSSSSTVCAIHAISAMRDQLLNKKKIAKLAIDIEQKKL
;
A
#
# COMPACT_ATOMS: atom_id res chain seq x y z
N MET A 1 -8.26 8.04 -13.89
CA MET A 1 -7.68 6.76 -13.41
C MET A 1 -6.18 6.92 -13.30
N ILE A 2 -5.59 6.49 -12.22
CA ILE A 2 -4.15 6.47 -11.99
C ILE A 2 -3.69 5.02 -11.91
N THR A 3 -2.64 4.69 -12.64
CA THR A 3 -1.96 3.40 -12.55
C THR A 3 -0.56 3.63 -12.01
N CYS A 4 -0.20 2.94 -10.94
CA CYS A 4 1.13 2.97 -10.36
C CYS A 4 1.73 1.56 -10.37
N ARG A 5 3.05 1.46 -10.48
CA ARG A 5 3.78 0.20 -10.29
C ARG A 5 4.95 0.39 -9.35
N THR A 6 5.21 -0.63 -8.54
CA THR A 6 6.34 -0.67 -7.60
C THR A 6 7.03 -2.03 -7.71
N PRO A 7 8.38 -2.08 -7.79
CA PRO A 7 9.06 -3.36 -7.88
C PRO A 7 8.96 -4.15 -6.57
N PHE A 8 8.97 -5.46 -6.70
CA PHE A 8 9.27 -6.37 -5.59
C PHE A 8 10.75 -6.28 -5.21
N ARG A 9 11.09 -6.82 -4.04
CA ARG A 9 12.48 -6.84 -3.54
C ARG A 9 12.85 -8.19 -2.98
N ILE A 10 14.15 -8.50 -3.06
CA ILE A 10 14.77 -9.61 -2.34
C ILE A 10 15.58 -9.00 -1.20
N SER A 11 15.34 -9.44 0.03
CA SER A 11 16.18 -9.15 1.20
C SER A 11 17.14 -10.30 1.40
N LEU A 12 18.43 -10.05 1.18
CA LEU A 12 19.46 -11.08 1.24
C LEU A 12 19.93 -11.31 2.68
N PHE A 13 20.12 -10.23 3.44
CA PHE A 13 20.64 -10.28 4.80
C PHE A 13 20.00 -9.21 5.69
N GLY A 14 19.96 -9.49 6.99
CA GLY A 14 19.60 -8.52 8.02
C GLY A 14 18.10 -8.37 8.27
N GLY A 15 17.25 -9.19 7.67
CA GLY A 15 15.81 -9.16 7.93
C GLY A 15 15.50 -9.35 9.42
N GLY A 16 14.59 -8.56 9.97
CA GLY A 16 14.27 -8.51 11.40
C GLY A 16 15.02 -7.44 12.18
N THR A 17 16.21 -7.02 11.72
CA THR A 17 16.95 -5.91 12.37
C THR A 17 16.34 -4.53 12.04
N ASP A 18 15.41 -4.48 11.12
CA ASP A 18 14.65 -3.31 10.69
C ASP A 18 13.37 -3.10 11.49
N PHE A 19 13.05 -3.96 12.47
CA PHE A 19 11.94 -3.75 13.39
C PHE A 19 12.30 -2.79 14.54
N PRO A 20 11.36 -1.93 14.98
CA PRO A 20 11.58 -0.94 16.04
C PRO A 20 12.12 -1.51 17.34
N ASP A 21 11.68 -2.71 17.72
CA ASP A 21 12.10 -3.37 18.96
C ASP A 21 13.58 -3.76 18.96
N TRP A 22 14.15 -3.95 17.76
CA TRP A 22 15.55 -4.21 17.59
C TRP A 22 16.37 -2.93 17.39
N TYR A 23 16.09 -2.12 16.35
CA TYR A 23 16.96 -1.00 15.98
C TYR A 23 16.96 0.16 16.98
N LYS A 24 15.96 0.25 17.87
CA LYS A 24 15.99 1.20 18.99
C LYS A 24 17.00 0.86 20.07
N LYS A 25 17.40 -0.41 20.17
CA LYS A 25 18.34 -0.91 21.18
C LYS A 25 19.69 -1.31 20.58
N ASN A 26 19.68 -1.71 19.32
CA ASN A 26 20.83 -2.23 18.62
C ASN A 26 20.93 -1.59 17.24
N ASN A 27 22.09 -1.61 16.63
CA ASN A 27 22.22 -1.21 15.23
C ASN A 27 21.55 -2.25 14.33
N GLY A 28 20.68 -1.78 13.40
CA GLY A 28 20.08 -2.60 12.36
C GLY A 28 20.73 -2.34 11.01
N MET A 29 20.91 -3.38 10.22
CA MET A 29 21.40 -3.28 8.84
C MET A 29 20.71 -4.31 7.96
N VAL A 30 20.24 -3.89 6.78
CA VAL A 30 19.60 -4.75 5.80
C VAL A 30 20.27 -4.59 4.45
N ILE A 31 20.53 -5.69 3.76
CA ILE A 31 20.96 -5.71 2.36
C ILE A 31 19.81 -6.25 1.52
N ALA A 32 19.24 -5.41 0.67
CA ALA A 32 18.13 -5.77 -0.20
C ALA A 32 18.30 -5.15 -1.58
N GLY A 33 17.74 -5.81 -2.60
CA GLY A 33 17.71 -5.32 -3.97
C GLY A 33 16.32 -5.44 -4.59
N SER A 34 15.94 -4.47 -5.43
CA SER A 34 14.72 -4.59 -6.23
C SER A 34 14.92 -5.57 -7.39
N ILE A 35 13.84 -6.24 -7.80
CA ILE A 35 13.83 -7.19 -8.91
C ILE A 35 12.87 -6.73 -10.01
N ASN A 36 13.03 -7.25 -11.22
CA ASN A 36 12.18 -6.95 -12.37
C ASN A 36 10.85 -7.73 -12.32
N LYS A 37 10.16 -7.62 -11.20
CA LYS A 37 8.79 -8.07 -10.96
C LYS A 37 8.07 -6.99 -10.19
N TYR A 38 6.80 -6.75 -10.50
CA TYR A 38 6.09 -5.56 -10.06
C TYR A 38 4.76 -5.88 -9.43
N CYS A 39 4.39 -5.02 -8.49
CA CYS A 39 3.04 -4.82 -8.00
C CYS A 39 2.43 -3.63 -8.75
N TYR A 40 1.17 -3.72 -9.13
CA TYR A 40 0.41 -2.71 -9.84
C TYR A 40 -0.82 -2.33 -9.03
N ILE A 41 -1.05 -1.04 -8.86
CA ILE A 41 -2.25 -0.50 -8.24
C ILE A 41 -2.93 0.45 -9.24
N ASN A 42 -4.18 0.14 -9.56
CA ASN A 42 -5.05 1.02 -10.33
C ASN A 42 -6.06 1.65 -9.38
N VAL A 43 -6.16 2.97 -9.38
CA VAL A 43 -7.12 3.71 -8.57
C VAL A 43 -7.96 4.61 -9.47
N ARG A 44 -9.26 4.64 -9.22
CA ARG A 44 -10.18 5.57 -9.90
C ARG A 44 -11.34 5.98 -9.01
N TYR A 45 -11.97 7.08 -9.34
CA TYR A 45 -13.28 7.41 -8.78
C TYR A 45 -14.34 6.47 -9.35
N LEU A 46 -15.24 5.99 -8.48
CA LEU A 46 -16.41 5.24 -8.89
C LEU A 46 -17.56 6.19 -9.23
N PRO A 47 -18.35 5.88 -10.27
CA PRO A 47 -19.61 6.56 -10.49
C PRO A 47 -20.57 6.37 -9.32
N PRO A 48 -21.40 7.37 -8.98
CA PRO A 48 -22.33 7.32 -7.83
C PRO A 48 -23.50 6.35 -8.01
N VAL A 49 -23.58 5.65 -9.12
CA VAL A 49 -24.63 4.64 -9.41
C VAL A 49 -24.49 3.37 -8.58
N PHE A 50 -23.35 3.14 -7.96
CA PHE A 50 -23.12 1.95 -7.14
C PHE A 50 -23.70 2.13 -5.73
N LYS A 51 -24.21 1.03 -5.14
CA LYS A 51 -24.76 1.00 -3.76
C LYS A 51 -23.66 1.01 -2.68
N PHE A 52 -22.40 1.06 -3.06
CA PHE A 52 -21.21 1.08 -2.20
C PHE A 52 -20.29 2.23 -2.63
N ASN A 53 -19.48 2.74 -1.70
CA ASN A 53 -18.56 3.85 -1.96
C ASN A 53 -17.14 3.35 -2.26
N TYR A 54 -16.77 2.18 -1.73
CA TYR A 54 -15.43 1.62 -1.90
C TYR A 54 -15.53 0.24 -2.50
N ARG A 55 -14.74 0.02 -3.56
CA ARG A 55 -14.52 -1.28 -4.17
C ARG A 55 -13.04 -1.58 -4.17
N LEU A 56 -12.63 -2.62 -3.46
CA LEU A 56 -11.26 -3.08 -3.41
C LEU A 56 -11.18 -4.48 -4.02
N ARG A 57 -10.26 -4.67 -4.93
CA ARG A 57 -10.01 -5.94 -5.64
C ARG A 57 -8.54 -6.28 -5.50
N TYR A 58 -8.27 -7.34 -4.76
CA TYR A 58 -6.94 -7.90 -4.53
C TYR A 58 -7.07 -9.44 -4.64
N HIS A 59 -6.57 -10.27 -3.72
CA HIS A 59 -6.95 -11.70 -3.70
C HIS A 59 -8.41 -11.93 -3.26
N GLU A 60 -9.02 -10.92 -2.63
CA GLU A 60 -10.44 -10.85 -2.33
C GLU A 60 -11.08 -9.64 -3.02
N THR A 61 -12.41 -9.57 -2.97
CA THR A 61 -13.16 -8.39 -3.41
C THR A 61 -14.00 -7.86 -2.25
N GLU A 62 -13.82 -6.58 -1.94
CA GLU A 62 -14.61 -5.89 -0.93
C GLU A 62 -15.50 -4.83 -1.58
N HIS A 63 -16.77 -4.77 -1.15
CA HIS A 63 -17.72 -3.71 -1.48
C HIS A 63 -18.27 -3.13 -0.19
N VAL A 64 -17.87 -1.93 0.20
CA VAL A 64 -18.27 -1.31 1.46
C VAL A 64 -18.69 0.14 1.30
N LYS A 65 -19.56 0.62 2.22
CA LYS A 65 -20.03 2.01 2.21
C LYS A 65 -19.13 2.96 3.00
N PHE A 66 -18.40 2.46 3.99
CA PHE A 66 -17.62 3.28 4.91
C PHE A 66 -16.17 2.79 4.96
N ILE A 67 -15.20 3.72 4.99
CA ILE A 67 -13.76 3.39 5.06
C ILE A 67 -13.43 2.46 6.22
N ASN A 68 -14.03 2.69 7.40
CA ASN A 68 -13.79 1.89 8.60
C ASN A 68 -14.27 0.43 8.50
N LYS A 69 -15.07 0.09 7.48
CA LYS A 69 -15.51 -1.27 7.18
C LYS A 69 -14.61 -2.01 6.21
N ILE A 70 -13.61 -1.34 5.64
CA ILE A 70 -12.59 -1.97 4.79
C ILE A 70 -11.76 -2.94 5.64
N LYS A 71 -11.71 -4.21 5.23
CA LYS A 71 -10.94 -5.26 5.91
C LYS A 71 -9.44 -5.11 5.64
N HIS A 72 -9.07 -4.76 4.39
CA HIS A 72 -7.67 -4.57 4.01
C HIS A 72 -7.05 -3.38 4.75
N GLY A 73 -6.31 -3.67 5.83
CA GLY A 73 -5.77 -2.68 6.77
C GLY A 73 -4.98 -1.55 6.08
N PRO A 74 -3.93 -1.84 5.32
CA PRO A 74 -3.14 -0.81 4.64
C PRO A 74 -3.99 0.14 3.79
N TYR A 75 -4.89 -0.36 2.95
CA TYR A 75 -5.71 0.51 2.09
C TYR A 75 -6.69 1.35 2.89
N ARG A 76 -7.25 0.80 3.96
CA ARG A 76 -8.10 1.56 4.89
C ARG A 76 -7.35 2.74 5.49
N GLU A 77 -6.15 2.54 6.01
CA GLU A 77 -5.37 3.59 6.66
C GLU A 77 -4.83 4.63 5.65
N ILE A 78 -4.49 4.21 4.42
CA ILE A 78 -4.11 5.12 3.34
C ILE A 78 -5.29 6.03 2.97
N LEU A 79 -6.48 5.46 2.76
CA LEU A 79 -7.67 6.25 2.40
C LEU A 79 -8.06 7.25 3.49
N LYS A 80 -7.95 6.86 4.79
CA LYS A 80 -8.12 7.78 5.92
C LYS A 80 -7.10 8.90 5.91
N TYR A 81 -5.82 8.57 5.74
CA TYR A 81 -4.74 9.57 5.71
C TYR A 81 -4.96 10.65 4.66
N PHE A 82 -5.44 10.26 3.48
CA PHE A 82 -5.73 11.18 2.38
C PHE A 82 -7.18 11.71 2.40
N GLN A 83 -7.95 11.48 3.46
CA GLN A 83 -9.30 12.03 3.70
C GLN A 83 -10.28 11.69 2.57
N TYR A 84 -10.39 10.41 2.23
CA TYR A 84 -11.31 9.93 1.18
C TYR A 84 -12.68 9.48 1.73
N GLU A 85 -13.13 9.99 2.89
CA GLU A 85 -14.38 9.57 3.55
C GLU A 85 -15.65 9.91 2.76
N LYS A 86 -15.59 10.96 1.92
CA LYS A 86 -16.72 11.43 1.12
C LYS A 86 -16.66 11.00 -0.34
N GLU A 87 -15.66 10.26 -0.72
CA GLU A 87 -15.39 9.89 -2.10
C GLU A 87 -15.84 8.45 -2.40
N HIS A 88 -16.04 8.16 -3.68
CA HIS A 88 -16.31 6.82 -4.17
C HIS A 88 -15.07 6.32 -4.91
N ILE A 89 -14.40 5.29 -4.38
CA ILE A 89 -13.08 4.86 -4.84
C ILE A 89 -13.06 3.37 -5.19
N GLU A 90 -12.44 3.06 -6.32
CA GLU A 90 -12.01 1.71 -6.66
C GLU A 90 -10.50 1.60 -6.59
N ILE A 91 -10.02 0.55 -5.91
CA ILE A 91 -8.62 0.13 -5.89
C ILE A 91 -8.55 -1.28 -6.46
N VAL A 92 -7.76 -1.47 -7.52
CA VAL A 92 -7.47 -2.79 -8.10
C VAL A 92 -5.99 -3.07 -7.95
N HIS A 93 -5.67 -4.17 -7.27
CA HIS A 93 -4.32 -4.66 -7.06
C HIS A 93 -4.05 -5.86 -7.97
N SER A 94 -2.97 -5.79 -8.72
CA SER A 94 -2.43 -6.88 -9.53
C SER A 94 -0.93 -7.02 -9.27
N ALA A 95 -0.38 -8.21 -9.42
CA ALA A 95 1.02 -8.44 -9.15
C ALA A 95 1.59 -9.55 -10.06
N ASP A 96 2.88 -9.42 -10.42
CA ASP A 96 3.61 -10.44 -11.18
C ASP A 96 3.94 -11.69 -10.35
N LEU A 97 3.87 -11.59 -9.03
CA LEU A 97 4.18 -12.66 -8.10
C LEU A 97 3.00 -12.92 -7.16
N PRO A 98 2.83 -14.18 -6.71
CA PRO A 98 1.74 -14.51 -5.80
C PRO A 98 1.92 -13.85 -4.43
N SER A 99 0.81 -13.69 -3.73
CA SER A 99 0.80 -13.27 -2.33
C SER A 99 1.60 -14.26 -1.47
N LEU A 100 2.17 -13.77 -0.37
CA LEU A 100 2.95 -14.59 0.59
C LEU A 100 4.25 -15.20 0.02
N SER A 101 4.75 -14.66 -1.08
CA SER A 101 6.03 -15.11 -1.69
C SER A 101 7.27 -14.75 -0.87
N GLY A 102 7.16 -13.96 0.20
CA GLY A 102 8.31 -13.46 0.96
C GLY A 102 9.12 -12.36 0.27
N LEU A 103 8.69 -11.92 -0.92
CA LEU A 103 9.43 -10.97 -1.76
C LEU A 103 8.97 -9.50 -1.59
N GLY A 104 8.39 -9.18 -0.43
CA GLY A 104 8.01 -7.81 -0.08
C GLY A 104 6.71 -7.32 -0.70
N GLY A 105 5.79 -8.23 -1.03
CA GLY A 105 4.51 -7.90 -1.66
C GLY A 105 3.67 -6.89 -0.87
N SER A 106 3.57 -7.04 0.45
CA SER A 106 2.86 -6.10 1.31
C SER A 106 3.42 -4.68 1.19
N SER A 107 4.72 -4.53 1.44
CA SER A 107 5.38 -3.22 1.38
C SER A 107 5.33 -2.61 -0.01
N SER A 108 5.50 -3.42 -1.07
CA SER A 108 5.39 -2.94 -2.45
C SER A 108 3.97 -2.44 -2.76
N SER A 109 2.93 -3.15 -2.31
CA SER A 109 1.54 -2.74 -2.51
C SER A 109 1.18 -1.50 -1.70
N THR A 110 1.66 -1.38 -0.46
CA THR A 110 1.46 -0.20 0.40
C THR A 110 2.09 1.05 -0.23
N VAL A 111 3.36 0.96 -0.63
CA VAL A 111 4.07 2.06 -1.32
C VAL A 111 3.38 2.44 -2.63
N CYS A 112 2.98 1.46 -3.43
CA CYS A 112 2.29 1.66 -4.69
C CYS A 112 0.94 2.37 -4.50
N ALA A 113 0.15 1.93 -3.50
CA ALA A 113 -1.15 2.52 -3.18
C ALA A 113 -1.01 3.96 -2.66
N ILE A 114 -0.05 4.24 -1.78
CA ILE A 114 0.23 5.61 -1.32
C ILE A 114 0.53 6.51 -2.51
N HIS A 115 1.39 6.06 -3.43
CA HIS A 115 1.76 6.84 -4.61
C HIS A 115 0.55 7.10 -5.52
N ALA A 116 -0.23 6.07 -5.84
CA ALA A 116 -1.40 6.19 -6.70
C ALA A 116 -2.49 7.09 -6.10
N ILE A 117 -2.77 6.94 -4.80
CA ILE A 117 -3.81 7.68 -4.09
C ILE A 117 -3.39 9.15 -3.88
N SER A 118 -2.11 9.40 -3.55
CA SER A 118 -1.60 10.78 -3.46
C SER A 118 -1.66 11.50 -4.80
N ALA A 119 -1.34 10.81 -5.90
CA ALA A 119 -1.45 11.36 -7.24
C ALA A 119 -2.89 11.72 -7.63
N MET A 120 -3.89 10.94 -7.17
CA MET A 120 -5.30 11.28 -7.39
C MET A 120 -5.77 12.55 -6.65
N ARG A 121 -5.07 12.97 -5.60
CA ARG A 121 -5.27 14.23 -4.87
C ARG A 121 -4.38 15.36 -5.38
N ASP A 122 -3.69 15.18 -6.51
CA ASP A 122 -2.67 16.12 -7.00
C ASP A 122 -1.58 16.44 -5.96
N GLN A 123 -1.35 15.51 -5.02
CA GLN A 123 -0.36 15.61 -3.96
C GLN A 123 0.80 14.65 -4.24
N LEU A 124 1.70 15.04 -5.14
CA LEU A 124 2.88 14.23 -5.44
C LEU A 124 3.85 14.24 -4.25
N LEU A 125 3.88 13.14 -3.52
CA LEU A 125 4.82 12.94 -2.42
C LEU A 125 6.19 12.53 -2.96
N ASN A 126 7.25 13.04 -2.35
CA ASN A 126 8.61 12.56 -2.65
C ASN A 126 8.84 11.15 -2.07
N LYS A 127 9.83 10.43 -2.60
CA LYS A 127 10.14 9.04 -2.22
C LYS A 127 10.33 8.85 -0.70
N LYS A 128 11.00 9.81 -0.04
CA LYS A 128 11.25 9.76 1.41
C LYS A 128 9.96 9.85 2.23
N LYS A 129 9.02 10.72 1.83
CA LYS A 129 7.71 10.84 2.49
C LYS A 129 6.86 9.58 2.28
N ILE A 130 6.86 9.03 1.06
CA ILE A 130 6.15 7.78 0.75
C ILE A 130 6.68 6.63 1.61
N ALA A 131 8.00 6.45 1.67
CA ALA A 131 8.63 5.41 2.47
C ALA A 131 8.29 5.54 3.96
N LYS A 132 8.39 6.76 4.52
CA LYS A 132 8.05 7.01 5.92
C LYS A 132 6.59 6.71 6.21
N LEU A 133 5.67 7.15 5.35
CA LEU A 133 4.25 6.88 5.51
C LEU A 133 3.93 5.38 5.41
N ALA A 134 4.57 4.66 4.48
CA ALA A 134 4.41 3.21 4.36
C ALA A 134 4.85 2.48 5.64
N ILE A 135 6.02 2.83 6.19
CA ILE A 135 6.52 2.30 7.46
C ILE A 135 5.55 2.59 8.61
N ASP A 136 5.07 3.83 8.71
CA ASP A 136 4.12 4.23 9.76
C ASP A 136 2.80 3.46 9.68
N ILE A 137 2.31 3.19 8.48
CA ILE A 137 1.09 2.39 8.27
C ILE A 137 1.33 0.93 8.65
N GLU A 138 2.39 0.31 8.14
CA GLU A 138 2.65 -1.12 8.35
C GLU A 138 3.08 -1.45 9.78
N GLN A 139 3.75 -0.54 10.50
CA GLN A 139 4.30 -0.82 11.83
C GLN A 139 3.49 -0.25 12.99
N LYS A 140 2.64 0.76 12.78
CA LYS A 140 1.97 1.47 13.88
C LYS A 140 0.46 1.48 13.80
N LYS A 141 -0.13 1.23 12.62
CA LYS A 141 -1.57 1.37 12.40
C LYS A 141 -2.27 0.06 12.04
N LEU A 142 -1.53 -1.01 11.92
CA LEU A 142 -2.03 -2.38 11.77
C LEU A 142 -1.77 -3.17 13.07
#